data_4cc208922f6009db71d2d58cab22384c
#
_entry.id   4cc208922f6009db71d2d58cab22384c
#
_cell.length_a   1.000
_cell.length_b   1.000
_cell.length_c   1.000
_cell.angle_alpha   90.00
_cell.angle_beta   90.00
_cell.angle_gamma   90.00
#
_symmetry.space_group_name_H-M   'P 1'
#
loop_
_entity.id
_entity.type
_entity.pdbx_description
1 polymer ?
#
loop_
_entity_poly.entity_id
_entity_poly.type
_entity_poly.pdbx_seq_one_letter_code
_entity_poly.pdbx_strand_id
1 'polypeptide(L)'
;MFELWNEFTEKLGSLAGKWTAFAALGSFLLYLLGYLTLRFQLSTYGVAFSLDIFDEKYLFAGCRFVVYLVTTVPNILILLLVMAAIGYWPYKFIPASRKDRITRWGSSWSAAPLRLPLLGVVFAVVLIQFVLRRCFAFGNLLLRKQLPDDWSSSALLTSDGKLALYFSGMVAGMLLTGALFLYVLHRGTATTAASRFWMGVLVFLLAVEFLLLPVNYGVLISTQQLPRVAELSANEKPPEGQLAWLLWDSKDAITYFVRDAQDQRMIVTVPKRDTKVRIVAYDDIFCVLFGGNQSRPCPR
;
A
#
# COMPACT_ATOMS: atom_id res chain seq x y z
N MET A 1 -25.54 -30.31 32.58
CA MET A 1 -25.52 -28.85 32.45
C MET A 1 -24.31 -28.22 33.12
N PHE A 2 -23.91 -28.65 34.33
CA PHE A 2 -22.70 -28.17 35.01
C PHE A 2 -21.39 -28.56 34.29
N GLU A 3 -21.31 -29.76 33.72
CA GLU A 3 -20.11 -30.18 32.97
C GLU A 3 -19.87 -29.35 31.70
N LEU A 4 -20.92 -29.05 30.95
CA LEU A 4 -20.85 -28.16 29.78
C LEU A 4 -20.39 -26.74 30.13
N TRP A 5 -20.81 -26.26 31.32
CA TRP A 5 -20.41 -24.95 31.80
C TRP A 5 -18.93 -24.91 32.21
N ASN A 6 -18.44 -25.98 32.87
CA ASN A 6 -17.03 -26.09 33.23
C ASN A 6 -16.14 -26.24 31.99
N GLU A 7 -16.52 -27.02 31.00
CA GLU A 7 -15.79 -27.18 29.76
C GLU A 7 -15.75 -25.84 28.96
N PHE A 8 -16.86 -25.08 28.97
CA PHE A 8 -16.94 -23.77 28.34
C PHE A 8 -16.05 -22.72 29.04
N THR A 9 -16.05 -22.73 30.41
CA THR A 9 -15.19 -21.80 31.19
C THR A 9 -13.71 -22.14 31.07
N GLU A 10 -13.36 -23.43 30.98
CA GLU A 10 -11.97 -23.86 30.76
C GLU A 10 -11.48 -23.52 29.36
N LYS A 11 -12.31 -23.69 28.34
CA LYS A 11 -12.02 -23.23 26.96
C LYS A 11 -11.92 -21.72 26.89
N LEU A 12 -12.79 -20.95 27.56
CA LEU A 12 -12.71 -19.50 27.65
C LEU A 12 -11.44 -19.05 28.38
N GLY A 13 -11.04 -19.69 29.45
CA GLY A 13 -9.79 -19.40 30.17
C GLY A 13 -8.56 -19.65 29.32
N SER A 14 -8.53 -20.74 28.55
CA SER A 14 -7.45 -21.04 27.62
C SER A 14 -7.41 -20.06 26.41
N LEU A 15 -8.57 -19.63 25.96
CA LEU A 15 -8.70 -18.57 24.96
C LEU A 15 -8.21 -17.22 25.51
N ALA A 16 -8.63 -16.83 26.73
CA ALA A 16 -8.20 -15.58 27.36
C ALA A 16 -6.67 -15.49 27.51
N GLY A 17 -6.00 -16.61 27.88
CA GLY A 17 -4.53 -16.68 27.92
C GLY A 17 -3.87 -16.47 26.54
N LYS A 18 -4.56 -16.82 25.46
CA LYS A 18 -4.09 -16.60 24.09
C LYS A 18 -4.41 -15.20 23.57
N TRP A 19 -5.45 -14.55 24.10
CA TRP A 19 -5.88 -13.22 23.66
C TRP A 19 -4.81 -12.15 23.87
N THR A 20 -4.07 -12.19 24.96
CA THR A 20 -2.97 -11.25 25.22
C THR A 20 -1.84 -11.40 24.18
N ALA A 21 -1.51 -12.64 23.80
CA ALA A 21 -0.52 -12.90 22.76
C ALA A 21 -1.00 -12.42 21.38
N PHE A 22 -2.28 -12.68 21.05
CA PHE A 22 -2.87 -12.20 19.79
C PHE A 22 -2.98 -10.66 19.75
N ALA A 23 -3.36 -10.03 20.87
CA ALA A 23 -3.43 -8.59 20.98
C ALA A 23 -2.03 -7.95 20.82
N ALA A 24 -1.02 -8.52 21.47
CA ALA A 24 0.37 -8.06 21.35
C ALA A 24 0.89 -8.19 19.90
N LEU A 25 0.65 -9.35 19.26
CA LEU A 25 1.04 -9.58 17.88
C LEU A 25 0.29 -8.63 16.93
N GLY A 26 -1.01 -8.45 17.12
CA GLY A 26 -1.85 -7.55 16.34
C GLY A 26 -1.38 -6.09 16.46
N SER A 27 -1.09 -5.64 17.66
CA SER A 27 -0.56 -4.29 17.92
C SER A 27 0.81 -4.10 17.28
N PHE A 28 1.69 -5.10 17.37
CA PHE A 28 3.00 -5.07 16.71
C PHE A 28 2.88 -5.00 15.20
N LEU A 29 2.00 -5.79 14.60
CA LEU A 29 1.74 -5.75 13.16
C LEU A 29 1.18 -4.40 12.71
N LEU A 30 0.18 -3.87 13.43
CA LEU A 30 -0.37 -2.54 13.14
C LEU A 30 0.72 -1.45 13.21
N TYR A 31 1.56 -1.54 14.23
CA TYR A 31 2.69 -0.62 14.40
C TYR A 31 3.67 -0.72 13.21
N LEU A 32 4.06 -1.93 12.82
CA LEU A 32 4.97 -2.18 11.69
C LEU A 32 4.38 -1.65 10.37
N LEU A 33 3.11 -1.96 10.10
CA LEU A 33 2.42 -1.51 8.89
C LEU A 33 2.32 0.02 8.85
N GLY A 34 2.01 0.65 9.98
CA GLY A 34 1.95 2.10 10.10
C GLY A 34 3.32 2.77 9.98
N TYR A 35 4.36 2.18 10.56
CA TYR A 35 5.74 2.65 10.38
C TYR A 35 6.13 2.65 8.90
N LEU A 36 5.89 1.55 8.19
CA LEU A 36 6.17 1.46 6.75
C LEU A 36 5.37 2.50 5.97
N THR A 37 4.07 2.65 6.27
CA THR A 37 3.22 3.65 5.63
C THR A 37 3.79 5.06 5.77
N LEU A 38 4.04 5.51 6.99
CA LEU A 38 4.52 6.87 7.27
C LEU A 38 5.95 7.09 6.77
N ARG A 39 6.83 6.11 6.94
CA ARG A 39 8.23 6.20 6.46
C ARG A 39 8.29 6.47 4.96
N PHE A 40 7.50 5.75 4.17
CA PHE A 40 7.52 5.91 2.72
C PHE A 40 6.71 7.12 2.26
N GLN A 41 5.64 7.50 2.98
CA GLN A 41 4.95 8.77 2.77
C GLN A 41 5.92 9.95 2.90
N LEU A 42 6.69 10.00 3.97
CA LEU A 42 7.65 11.07 4.24
C LEU A 42 8.81 11.07 3.23
N SER A 43 9.27 9.88 2.83
CA SER A 43 10.25 9.74 1.75
C SER A 43 9.71 10.29 0.42
N THR A 44 8.43 10.16 0.14
CA THR A 44 7.78 10.74 -1.04
C THR A 44 7.80 12.28 -0.98
N TYR A 45 7.64 12.85 0.20
CA TYR A 45 7.77 14.29 0.40
C TYR A 45 9.23 14.80 0.33
N GLY A 46 10.21 13.93 0.38
CA GLY A 46 11.63 14.31 0.40
C GLY A 46 12.12 14.68 1.80
N VAL A 47 11.40 14.27 2.81
CA VAL A 47 11.75 14.55 4.20
C VAL A 47 12.52 13.38 4.76
N ALA A 48 13.83 13.58 5.03
CA ALA A 48 14.67 12.58 5.71
C ALA A 48 14.51 12.76 7.24
N PHE A 49 14.03 11.73 7.93
CA PHE A 49 13.79 11.80 9.37
C PHE A 49 14.59 10.81 10.19
N SER A 50 14.97 11.26 11.37
CA SER A 50 14.99 10.43 12.57
C SER A 50 13.53 10.25 13.03
N LEU A 51 12.89 9.15 12.66
CA LEU A 51 11.60 8.80 13.18
C LEU A 51 11.78 8.31 14.62
N ASP A 52 11.08 8.93 15.56
CA ASP A 52 11.03 8.45 16.94
C ASP A 52 10.48 7.02 16.95
N ILE A 53 11.22 6.10 17.60
CA ILE A 53 10.93 4.67 17.52
C ILE A 53 9.57 4.32 18.14
N PHE A 54 9.01 5.15 19.02
CA PHE A 54 7.75 4.89 19.71
C PHE A 54 6.76 6.06 19.57
N ASP A 55 6.23 6.29 18.36
CA ASP A 55 5.17 7.27 18.15
C ASP A 55 3.82 6.55 17.95
N GLU A 56 2.80 6.95 18.73
CA GLU A 56 1.42 6.46 18.60
C GLU A 56 0.84 6.66 17.19
N LYS A 57 1.37 7.64 16.43
CA LYS A 57 0.98 7.91 15.04
C LYS A 57 1.15 6.69 14.13
N TYR A 58 2.12 5.81 14.44
CA TYR A 58 2.30 4.57 13.66
C TYR A 58 1.11 3.63 13.85
N LEU A 59 0.59 3.51 15.05
CA LEU A 59 -0.59 2.68 15.31
C LEU A 59 -1.79 3.20 14.52
N PHE A 60 -2.04 4.53 14.56
CA PHE A 60 -3.13 5.15 13.80
C PHE A 60 -2.95 5.02 12.29
N ALA A 61 -1.74 5.19 11.78
CA ALA A 61 -1.44 4.99 10.35
C ALA A 61 -1.66 3.53 9.94
N GLY A 62 -1.25 2.57 10.78
CA GLY A 62 -1.51 1.15 10.56
C GLY A 62 -2.99 0.82 10.56
N CYS A 63 -3.76 1.37 11.50
CA CYS A 63 -5.22 1.23 11.52
C CYS A 63 -5.87 1.80 10.24
N ARG A 64 -5.47 3.00 9.81
CA ARG A 64 -5.98 3.60 8.55
C ARG A 64 -5.67 2.73 7.34
N PHE A 65 -4.45 2.19 7.26
CA PHE A 65 -4.06 1.27 6.20
C PHE A 65 -4.93 0.02 6.21
N VAL A 66 -5.12 -0.62 7.38
CA VAL A 66 -5.93 -1.85 7.49
C VAL A 66 -7.39 -1.59 7.13
N VAL A 67 -7.98 -0.48 7.60
CA VAL A 67 -9.35 -0.08 7.22
C VAL A 67 -9.43 0.11 5.70
N TYR A 68 -8.47 0.81 5.08
CA TYR A 68 -8.43 0.98 3.64
C TYR A 68 -8.31 -0.36 2.90
N LEU A 69 -7.43 -1.25 3.37
CA LEU A 69 -7.28 -2.59 2.80
C LEU A 69 -8.60 -3.38 2.86
N VAL A 70 -9.23 -3.41 4.03
CA VAL A 70 -10.52 -4.13 4.23
C VAL A 70 -11.61 -3.56 3.33
N THR A 71 -11.71 -2.23 3.20
CA THR A 71 -12.70 -1.60 2.31
C THR A 71 -12.41 -1.83 0.82
N THR A 72 -11.15 -2.11 0.48
CA THR A 72 -10.74 -2.39 -0.91
C THR A 72 -11.00 -3.85 -1.31
N VAL A 73 -10.99 -4.80 -0.38
CA VAL A 73 -11.18 -6.23 -0.64
C VAL A 73 -12.48 -6.54 -1.41
N PRO A 74 -13.67 -6.00 -1.06
CA PRO A 74 -14.88 -6.25 -1.82
C PRO A 74 -14.76 -5.85 -3.29
N ASN A 75 -14.15 -4.70 -3.57
CA ASN A 75 -13.94 -4.22 -4.94
C ASN A 75 -13.02 -5.16 -5.73
N ILE A 76 -12.00 -5.71 -5.08
CA ILE A 76 -11.08 -6.69 -5.67
C ILE A 76 -11.82 -7.99 -5.98
N LEU A 77 -12.64 -8.49 -5.06
CA LEU A 77 -13.44 -9.69 -5.28
C LEU A 77 -14.41 -9.52 -6.45
N ILE A 78 -15.08 -8.37 -6.53
CA ILE A 78 -15.96 -8.05 -7.67
C ILE A 78 -15.14 -8.03 -8.96
N LEU A 79 -13.98 -7.38 -8.98
CA LEU A 79 -13.09 -7.34 -10.15
C LEU A 79 -12.68 -8.75 -10.59
N LEU A 80 -12.26 -9.60 -9.65
CA LEU A 80 -11.88 -10.99 -9.93
C LEU A 80 -13.06 -11.81 -10.46
N LEU A 81 -14.26 -11.62 -9.91
CA LEU A 81 -15.48 -12.27 -10.40
C LEU A 81 -15.82 -11.83 -11.82
N VAL A 82 -15.74 -10.53 -12.11
CA VAL A 82 -15.98 -10.00 -13.46
C VAL A 82 -14.95 -10.56 -14.44
N MET A 83 -13.65 -10.57 -14.08
CA MET A 83 -12.60 -11.14 -14.91
C MET A 83 -12.80 -12.64 -15.15
N ALA A 84 -13.20 -13.39 -14.11
CA ALA A 84 -13.54 -14.81 -14.24
C ALA A 84 -14.75 -15.01 -15.16
N ALA A 85 -15.79 -14.20 -15.06
CA ALA A 85 -16.97 -14.25 -15.92
C ALA A 85 -16.62 -13.94 -17.38
N ILE A 86 -15.81 -12.89 -17.62
CA ILE A 86 -15.31 -12.53 -18.97
C ILE A 86 -14.47 -13.67 -19.56
N GLY A 87 -13.65 -14.34 -18.76
CA GLY A 87 -12.85 -15.49 -19.20
C GLY A 87 -13.71 -16.74 -19.44
N TYR A 88 -14.72 -16.96 -18.59
CA TYR A 88 -15.60 -18.12 -18.68
C TYR A 88 -16.52 -18.06 -19.90
N TRP A 89 -17.02 -16.88 -20.26
CA TRP A 89 -17.98 -16.71 -21.35
C TRP A 89 -17.42 -17.18 -22.70
N PRO A 90 -16.27 -16.73 -23.20
CA PRO A 90 -15.67 -17.27 -24.41
C PRO A 90 -15.29 -18.76 -24.29
N TYR A 91 -14.85 -19.19 -23.08
CA TYR A 91 -14.56 -20.62 -22.83
C TYR A 91 -15.77 -21.52 -23.10
N LYS A 92 -17.00 -21.05 -22.82
CA LYS A 92 -18.24 -21.79 -23.09
C LYS A 92 -18.43 -22.09 -24.57
N PHE A 93 -18.01 -21.18 -25.46
CA PHE A 93 -18.16 -21.33 -26.92
C PHE A 93 -17.02 -22.08 -27.61
N ILE A 94 -15.97 -22.45 -26.89
CA ILE A 94 -14.86 -23.23 -27.42
C ILE A 94 -15.36 -24.65 -27.72
N PRO A 95 -15.10 -25.22 -28.93
CA PRO A 95 -15.42 -26.60 -29.28
C PRO A 95 -14.79 -27.60 -28.29
N ALA A 96 -15.50 -28.71 -28.03
CA ALA A 96 -15.09 -29.74 -27.09
C ALA A 96 -13.66 -30.23 -27.36
N SER A 97 -13.29 -30.45 -28.63
CA SER A 97 -11.94 -30.88 -29.02
C SER A 97 -10.80 -29.90 -28.61
N ARG A 98 -11.11 -28.61 -28.64
CA ARG A 98 -10.15 -27.58 -28.15
C ARG A 98 -10.13 -27.49 -26.62
N LYS A 99 -11.29 -27.65 -25.97
CA LYS A 99 -11.37 -27.74 -24.50
C LYS A 99 -10.52 -28.88 -23.97
N ASP A 100 -10.63 -30.07 -24.58
CA ASP A 100 -9.81 -31.23 -24.20
C ASP A 100 -8.32 -31.01 -24.42
N ARG A 101 -7.95 -30.22 -25.43
CA ARG A 101 -6.55 -29.83 -25.64
C ARG A 101 -6.07 -28.86 -24.57
N ILE A 102 -6.88 -27.86 -24.22
CA ILE A 102 -6.55 -26.87 -23.17
C ILE A 102 -6.43 -27.58 -21.81
N THR A 103 -7.39 -28.46 -21.47
CA THR A 103 -7.38 -29.20 -20.21
C THR A 103 -6.19 -30.16 -20.13
N ARG A 104 -5.88 -30.88 -21.22
CA ARG A 104 -4.67 -31.74 -21.27
C ARG A 104 -3.39 -30.92 -21.16
N TRP A 105 -3.30 -29.78 -21.81
CA TRP A 105 -2.14 -28.89 -21.68
C TRP A 105 -2.02 -28.37 -20.26
N GLY A 106 -3.11 -27.90 -19.65
CA GLY A 106 -3.15 -27.44 -18.25
C GLY A 106 -2.78 -28.55 -17.26
N SER A 107 -3.29 -29.78 -17.45
CA SER A 107 -2.95 -30.93 -16.60
C SER A 107 -1.49 -31.36 -16.77
N SER A 108 -0.96 -31.36 -17.99
CA SER A 108 0.45 -31.62 -18.27
C SER A 108 1.38 -30.58 -17.63
N TRP A 109 0.99 -29.30 -17.68
CA TRP A 109 1.73 -28.23 -17.01
C TRP A 109 1.72 -28.37 -15.50
N SER A 110 0.55 -28.68 -14.93
CA SER A 110 0.38 -28.84 -13.49
C SER A 110 0.94 -30.15 -12.93
N ALA A 111 1.20 -31.14 -13.78
CA ALA A 111 1.79 -32.42 -13.38
C ALA A 111 3.28 -32.31 -13.02
N ALA A 112 3.98 -31.30 -13.54
CA ALA A 112 5.41 -31.12 -13.24
C ALA A 112 5.59 -30.38 -11.90
N PRO A 113 6.21 -30.99 -10.88
CA PRO A 113 6.25 -30.47 -9.51
C PRO A 113 6.97 -29.12 -9.37
N LEU A 114 7.83 -28.77 -10.32
CA LEU A 114 8.62 -27.52 -10.32
C LEU A 114 7.97 -26.37 -11.06
N ARG A 115 7.11 -26.62 -12.04
CA ARG A 115 6.62 -25.56 -12.95
C ARG A 115 5.71 -24.54 -12.25
N LEU A 116 4.80 -25.01 -11.41
CA LEU A 116 3.85 -24.13 -10.71
C LEU A 116 4.54 -23.25 -9.64
N PRO A 117 5.39 -23.79 -8.75
CA PRO A 117 6.14 -22.96 -7.81
C PRO A 117 7.02 -21.93 -8.53
N LEU A 118 7.71 -22.33 -9.59
CA LEU A 118 8.56 -21.44 -10.37
C LEU A 118 7.76 -20.31 -11.05
N LEU A 119 6.58 -20.65 -11.61
CA LEU A 119 5.67 -19.65 -12.18
C LEU A 119 5.24 -18.63 -11.13
N GLY A 120 4.89 -19.10 -9.93
CA GLY A 120 4.53 -18.23 -8.80
C GLY A 120 5.68 -17.31 -8.41
N VAL A 121 6.89 -17.83 -8.32
CA VAL A 121 8.09 -17.04 -8.02
C VAL A 121 8.34 -15.98 -9.09
N VAL A 122 8.26 -16.32 -10.37
CA VAL A 122 8.45 -15.37 -11.47
C VAL A 122 7.38 -14.28 -11.42
N PHE A 123 6.11 -14.65 -11.21
CA PHE A 123 5.02 -13.71 -11.10
C PHE A 123 5.21 -12.76 -9.92
N ALA A 124 5.55 -13.29 -8.73
CA ALA A 124 5.81 -12.49 -7.53
C ALA A 124 6.99 -11.52 -7.74
N VAL A 125 8.09 -11.97 -8.32
CA VAL A 125 9.25 -11.12 -8.62
C VAL A 125 8.88 -9.98 -9.58
N VAL A 126 8.12 -10.28 -10.64
CA VAL A 126 7.66 -9.25 -11.60
C VAL A 126 6.76 -8.23 -10.90
N LEU A 127 5.82 -8.70 -10.05
CA LEU A 127 4.94 -7.82 -9.29
C LEU A 127 5.74 -6.93 -8.32
N ILE A 128 6.65 -7.50 -7.55
CA ILE A 128 7.53 -6.77 -6.63
C ILE A 128 8.35 -5.71 -7.38
N GLN A 129 8.97 -6.06 -8.50
CA GLN A 129 9.73 -5.11 -9.30
C GLN A 129 8.86 -3.98 -9.84
N PHE A 130 7.66 -4.31 -10.33
CA PHE A 130 6.71 -3.31 -10.81
C PHE A 130 6.34 -2.31 -9.70
N VAL A 131 6.08 -2.80 -8.49
CA VAL A 131 5.77 -1.99 -7.32
C VAL A 131 6.94 -1.11 -6.90
N LEU A 132 8.13 -1.70 -6.75
CA LEU A 132 9.32 -0.96 -6.33
C LEU A 132 9.67 0.17 -7.31
N ARG A 133 9.59 -0.09 -8.61
CA ARG A 133 9.81 0.96 -9.63
C ARG A 133 8.89 2.16 -9.41
N ARG A 134 7.61 1.94 -9.03
CA ARG A 134 6.67 3.03 -8.73
C ARG A 134 7.04 3.76 -7.45
N CYS A 135 7.37 3.05 -6.38
CA CYS A 135 7.80 3.68 -5.13
C CYS A 135 9.02 4.58 -5.35
N PHE A 136 10.00 4.14 -6.13
CA PHE A 136 11.18 4.95 -6.45
C PHE A 136 10.86 6.13 -7.38
N ALA A 137 9.93 5.96 -8.32
CA ALA A 137 9.50 7.04 -9.20
C ALA A 137 8.88 8.22 -8.43
N PHE A 138 8.19 7.94 -7.31
CA PHE A 138 7.56 8.96 -6.46
C PHE A 138 8.47 9.49 -5.34
N GLY A 139 9.70 9.02 -5.19
CA GLY A 139 10.64 9.55 -4.19
C GLY A 139 10.94 11.03 -4.42
N ASN A 140 10.96 11.83 -3.34
CA ASN A 140 11.20 13.29 -3.36
C ASN A 140 10.25 14.07 -4.28
N LEU A 141 9.00 13.63 -4.41
CA LEU A 141 8.04 14.15 -5.38
C LEU A 141 7.82 15.67 -5.23
N LEU A 142 7.74 16.19 -3.99
CA LEU A 142 7.49 17.62 -3.75
C LEU A 142 8.64 18.52 -4.21
N LEU A 143 9.88 18.03 -4.14
CA LEU A 143 11.06 18.79 -4.54
C LEU A 143 11.32 18.75 -6.05
N ARG A 144 10.71 17.81 -6.76
CA ARG A 144 10.90 17.69 -8.21
C ARG A 144 10.08 18.74 -8.96
N LYS A 145 10.71 19.44 -9.89
CA LYS A 145 10.03 20.40 -10.79
C LYS A 145 9.27 19.69 -11.92
N GLN A 146 9.64 18.46 -12.24
CA GLN A 146 9.04 17.68 -13.33
C GLN A 146 8.49 16.36 -12.78
N LEU A 147 7.38 15.92 -13.36
CA LEU A 147 6.87 14.56 -13.12
C LEU A 147 7.90 13.52 -13.56
N PRO A 148 7.86 12.32 -12.97
CA PRO A 148 8.62 11.20 -13.51
C PRO A 148 8.31 11.04 -15.01
N ASP A 149 9.34 10.85 -15.85
CA ASP A 149 9.20 10.69 -17.30
C ASP A 149 8.35 9.49 -17.73
N ASP A 150 8.04 8.61 -16.79
CA ASP A 150 7.16 7.49 -17.00
C ASP A 150 5.69 7.96 -17.06
N TRP A 151 5.12 7.89 -18.27
CA TRP A 151 3.73 8.28 -18.55
C TRP A 151 2.71 7.64 -17.60
N SER A 152 2.97 6.41 -17.15
CA SER A 152 2.06 5.68 -16.27
C SER A 152 2.14 6.21 -14.82
N SER A 153 3.29 6.69 -14.35
CA SER A 153 3.41 7.37 -13.05
C SER A 153 2.73 8.72 -13.07
N SER A 154 2.91 9.51 -14.12
CA SER A 154 2.22 10.79 -14.30
C SER A 154 0.69 10.59 -14.38
N ALA A 155 0.23 9.56 -15.11
CA ALA A 155 -1.19 9.23 -15.22
C ALA A 155 -1.82 8.83 -13.88
N LEU A 156 -1.07 8.18 -12.97
CA LEU A 156 -1.56 7.82 -11.64
C LEU A 156 -1.84 9.05 -10.77
N LEU A 157 -1.01 10.09 -10.86
CA LEU A 157 -1.20 11.33 -10.08
C LEU A 157 -2.40 12.16 -10.54
N THR A 158 -2.95 11.89 -11.73
CA THR A 158 -4.06 12.67 -12.29
C THR A 158 -5.44 12.23 -11.84
N SER A 159 -5.58 11.10 -11.16
CA SER A 159 -6.89 10.57 -10.79
C SER A 159 -6.83 9.59 -9.62
N ASP A 160 -7.59 9.88 -8.57
CA ASP A 160 -7.74 9.03 -7.39
C ASP A 160 -8.27 7.64 -7.75
N GLY A 161 -9.16 7.57 -8.75
CA GLY A 161 -9.68 6.30 -9.25
C GLY A 161 -8.60 5.42 -9.87
N LYS A 162 -7.62 6.00 -10.57
CA LYS A 162 -6.50 5.24 -11.14
C LYS A 162 -5.56 4.73 -10.06
N LEU A 163 -5.32 5.52 -9.01
CA LEU A 163 -4.53 5.10 -7.85
C LEU A 163 -5.20 3.96 -7.10
N ALA A 164 -6.50 4.06 -6.85
CA ALA A 164 -7.29 3.01 -6.21
C ALA A 164 -7.28 1.73 -7.05
N LEU A 165 -7.44 1.84 -8.37
CA LEU A 165 -7.38 0.68 -9.29
C LEU A 165 -5.99 0.03 -9.28
N TYR A 166 -4.94 0.82 -9.31
CA TYR A 166 -3.56 0.32 -9.23
C TYR A 166 -3.31 -0.43 -7.92
N PHE A 167 -3.71 0.15 -6.78
CA PHE A 167 -3.60 -0.51 -5.48
C PHE A 167 -4.42 -1.80 -5.42
N SER A 168 -5.66 -1.77 -5.94
CA SER A 168 -6.51 -2.97 -6.03
C SER A 168 -5.86 -4.06 -6.90
N GLY A 169 -5.23 -3.68 -8.00
CA GLY A 169 -4.48 -4.60 -8.86
C GLY A 169 -3.31 -5.27 -8.14
N MET A 170 -2.60 -4.54 -7.29
CA MET A 170 -1.53 -5.10 -6.46
C MET A 170 -2.04 -6.11 -5.45
N VAL A 171 -3.12 -5.77 -4.72
CA VAL A 171 -3.73 -6.69 -3.77
C VAL A 171 -4.24 -7.94 -4.50
N ALA A 172 -4.86 -7.78 -5.67
CA ALA A 172 -5.28 -8.90 -6.50
C ALA A 172 -4.09 -9.78 -6.93
N GLY A 173 -2.98 -9.18 -7.32
CA GLY A 173 -1.73 -9.90 -7.64
C GLY A 173 -1.23 -10.73 -6.46
N MET A 174 -1.16 -10.14 -5.27
CA MET A 174 -0.77 -10.86 -4.05
C MET A 174 -1.73 -12.02 -3.72
N LEU A 175 -3.05 -11.79 -3.87
CA LEU A 175 -4.05 -12.86 -3.67
C LEU A 175 -3.87 -14.00 -4.67
N LEU A 176 -3.53 -13.69 -5.94
CA LEU A 176 -3.23 -14.70 -6.95
C LEU A 176 -1.95 -15.49 -6.61
N THR A 177 -0.90 -14.82 -6.15
CA THR A 177 0.32 -15.50 -5.66
C THR A 177 0.00 -16.42 -4.50
N GLY A 178 -0.81 -15.95 -3.52
CA GLY A 178 -1.27 -16.73 -2.38
C GLY A 178 -2.15 -17.93 -2.79
N ALA A 179 -3.09 -17.73 -3.72
CA ALA A 179 -3.92 -18.80 -4.24
C ALA A 179 -3.10 -19.87 -4.97
N LEU A 180 -2.10 -19.47 -5.75
CA LEU A 180 -1.18 -20.39 -6.41
C LEU A 180 -0.35 -21.17 -5.39
N PHE A 181 0.14 -20.52 -4.34
CA PHE A 181 0.82 -21.18 -3.23
C PHE A 181 -0.06 -22.24 -2.57
N LEU A 182 -1.29 -21.90 -2.19
CA LEU A 182 -2.25 -22.82 -1.58
C LEU A 182 -2.61 -23.98 -2.52
N TYR A 183 -2.76 -23.71 -3.80
CA TYR A 183 -3.03 -24.73 -4.81
C TYR A 183 -1.88 -25.74 -4.92
N VAL A 184 -0.63 -25.27 -4.95
CA VAL A 184 0.55 -26.16 -5.00
C VAL A 184 0.67 -26.96 -3.70
N LEU A 185 0.38 -26.33 -2.55
CA LEU A 185 0.40 -27.00 -1.26
C LEU A 185 -0.66 -28.11 -1.19
N HIS A 186 -1.88 -27.82 -1.62
CA HIS A 186 -3.01 -28.76 -1.59
C HIS A 186 -2.76 -29.99 -2.53
N ARG A 187 -2.16 -29.77 -3.68
CA ARG A 187 -1.83 -30.87 -4.60
C ARG A 187 -0.72 -31.81 -4.12
N GLY A 188 -0.04 -31.49 -3.03
CA GLY A 188 1.05 -32.32 -2.53
C GLY A 188 2.21 -32.48 -3.50
N THR A 189 2.35 -31.59 -4.51
CA THR A 189 3.39 -31.64 -5.54
C THR A 189 4.78 -31.32 -5.01
N ALA A 190 4.88 -30.87 -3.75
CA ALA A 190 6.16 -30.54 -3.09
C ALA A 190 6.92 -31.81 -2.60
N THR A 191 7.03 -32.82 -3.47
CA THR A 191 7.67 -34.10 -3.13
C THR A 191 9.19 -34.04 -3.25
N THR A 192 9.72 -33.21 -4.11
CA THR A 192 11.15 -33.07 -4.35
C THR A 192 11.79 -31.98 -3.50
N ALA A 193 13.07 -32.12 -3.14
CA ALA A 193 13.82 -31.08 -2.42
C ALA A 193 13.79 -29.73 -3.15
N ALA A 194 13.91 -29.74 -4.48
CA ALA A 194 13.83 -28.55 -5.31
C ALA A 194 12.44 -27.86 -5.23
N SER A 195 11.35 -28.63 -5.26
CA SER A 195 9.99 -28.07 -5.11
C SER A 195 9.79 -27.43 -3.73
N ARG A 196 10.29 -28.06 -2.67
CA ARG A 196 10.25 -27.48 -1.31
C ARG A 196 11.04 -26.18 -1.20
N PHE A 197 12.22 -26.12 -1.81
CA PHE A 197 13.01 -24.89 -1.87
C PHE A 197 12.23 -23.75 -2.54
N TRP A 198 11.67 -23.96 -3.72
CA TRP A 198 10.91 -22.95 -4.45
C TRP A 198 9.62 -22.54 -3.72
N MET A 199 9.00 -23.46 -2.99
CA MET A 199 7.88 -23.12 -2.10
C MET A 199 8.32 -22.20 -0.96
N GLY A 200 9.48 -22.44 -0.36
CA GLY A 200 10.07 -21.54 0.64
C GLY A 200 10.34 -20.14 0.09
N VAL A 201 10.90 -20.07 -1.12
CA VAL A 201 11.12 -18.80 -1.84
C VAL A 201 9.78 -18.09 -2.08
N LEU A 202 8.74 -18.82 -2.50
CA LEU A 202 7.42 -18.24 -2.75
C LEU A 202 6.78 -17.67 -1.47
N VAL A 203 6.92 -18.36 -0.33
CA VAL A 203 6.48 -17.84 0.97
C VAL A 203 7.22 -16.54 1.34
N PHE A 204 8.53 -16.53 1.14
CA PHE A 204 9.33 -15.32 1.38
C PHE A 204 8.86 -14.15 0.50
N LEU A 205 8.64 -14.38 -0.79
CA LEU A 205 8.15 -13.35 -1.71
C LEU A 205 6.75 -12.87 -1.35
N LEU A 206 5.84 -13.75 -0.92
CA LEU A 206 4.53 -13.37 -0.39
C LEU A 206 4.64 -12.45 0.83
N ALA A 207 5.57 -12.73 1.73
CA ALA A 207 5.82 -11.84 2.87
C ALA A 207 6.33 -10.46 2.40
N VAL A 208 7.21 -10.43 1.40
CA VAL A 208 7.69 -9.16 0.79
C VAL A 208 6.53 -8.43 0.10
N GLU A 209 5.69 -9.10 -0.69
CA GLU A 209 4.50 -8.50 -1.30
C GLU A 209 3.57 -7.89 -0.24
N PHE A 210 3.34 -8.61 0.86
CA PHE A 210 2.51 -8.12 1.97
C PHE A 210 3.11 -6.85 2.60
N LEU A 211 4.41 -6.81 2.84
CA LEU A 211 5.09 -5.63 3.40
C LEU A 211 5.13 -4.44 2.42
N LEU A 212 5.06 -4.71 1.11
CA LEU A 212 4.99 -3.65 0.10
C LEU A 212 3.61 -2.99 0.01
N LEU A 213 2.54 -3.60 0.51
CA LEU A 213 1.20 -2.98 0.50
C LEU A 213 1.15 -1.67 1.31
N PRO A 214 1.58 -1.63 2.60
CA PRO A 214 1.60 -0.38 3.36
C PRO A 214 2.58 0.65 2.78
N VAL A 215 3.67 0.21 2.16
CA VAL A 215 4.61 1.09 1.44
C VAL A 215 3.88 1.82 0.29
N ASN A 216 3.18 1.07 -0.55
CA ASN A 216 2.40 1.66 -1.64
C ASN A 216 1.25 2.54 -1.17
N TYR A 217 0.56 2.11 -0.13
CA TYR A 217 -0.46 2.94 0.49
C TYR A 217 0.12 4.28 0.96
N GLY A 218 1.28 4.24 1.62
CA GLY A 218 2.00 5.43 2.07
C GLY A 218 2.40 6.36 0.92
N VAL A 219 2.95 5.80 -0.16
CA VAL A 219 3.44 6.57 -1.31
C VAL A 219 2.30 7.16 -2.16
N LEU A 220 1.24 6.39 -2.39
CA LEU A 220 0.23 6.74 -3.40
C LEU A 220 -1.07 7.30 -2.81
N ILE A 221 -1.56 6.74 -1.70
CA ILE A 221 -2.89 7.05 -1.19
C ILE A 221 -2.84 8.10 -0.10
N SER A 222 -1.96 7.93 0.89
CA SER A 222 -1.87 8.86 2.02
C SER A 222 -1.25 10.21 1.67
N THR A 223 -0.63 10.33 0.48
CA THR A 223 0.00 11.57 -0.01
C THR A 223 -0.97 12.49 -0.77
N GLN A 224 -2.21 12.07 -1.02
CA GLN A 224 -3.12 12.78 -1.93
C GLN A 224 -3.51 14.17 -1.47
N GLN A 225 -3.60 14.42 -0.18
CA GLN A 225 -4.02 15.71 0.36
C GLN A 225 -3.01 16.24 1.37
N LEU A 226 -2.65 17.51 1.21
CA LEU A 226 -1.76 18.23 2.11
C LEU A 226 -2.52 19.37 2.81
N PRO A 227 -2.43 19.47 4.15
CA PRO A 227 -3.05 20.54 4.90
C PRO A 227 -2.31 21.86 4.65
N ARG A 228 -3.00 22.85 4.08
CA ARG A 228 -2.49 24.21 3.88
C ARG A 228 -2.54 24.99 5.18
N VAL A 229 -1.46 25.69 5.49
CA VAL A 229 -1.25 26.40 6.74
C VAL A 229 -1.27 27.90 6.52
N ALA A 230 -1.95 28.65 7.38
CA ALA A 230 -1.99 30.12 7.32
C ALA A 230 -0.78 30.76 8.00
N GLU A 231 -0.18 30.08 8.97
CA GLU A 231 0.90 30.61 9.79
C GLU A 231 1.97 29.55 9.96
N LEU A 232 3.24 29.93 9.75
CA LEU A 232 4.40 29.05 9.84
C LEU A 232 4.99 28.97 11.26
N SER A 233 4.75 29.97 12.08
CA SER A 233 5.17 30.08 13.48
C SER A 233 4.18 30.93 14.23
N ALA A 234 4.31 30.99 15.57
CA ALA A 234 3.36 31.68 16.48
C ALA A 234 3.00 33.11 16.05
N ASN A 235 3.78 33.76 15.19
CA ASN A 235 3.51 35.11 14.68
C ASN A 235 4.06 35.34 13.23
N GLU A 236 4.64 34.32 12.60
CA GLU A 236 5.16 34.48 11.24
C GLU A 236 4.15 33.95 10.22
N LYS A 237 3.54 34.84 9.48
CA LYS A 237 2.83 34.48 8.27
C LYS A 237 3.85 34.07 7.20
N PRO A 238 3.49 33.14 6.28
CA PRO A 238 4.30 32.94 5.09
C PRO A 238 4.55 34.31 4.43
N PRO A 239 5.75 34.60 3.95
CA PRO A 239 6.00 35.85 3.22
C PRO A 239 4.93 36.04 2.14
N GLU A 240 4.56 37.30 1.84
CA GLU A 240 3.52 37.59 0.85
C GLU A 240 3.83 36.86 -0.46
N GLY A 241 2.84 36.11 -0.97
CA GLY A 241 2.97 35.30 -2.17
C GLY A 241 3.51 33.88 -1.98
N GLN A 242 3.81 33.46 -0.75
CA GLN A 242 4.21 32.08 -0.46
C GLN A 242 3.06 31.24 0.05
N LEU A 243 2.99 30.00 -0.41
CA LEU A 243 2.06 28.99 0.09
C LEU A 243 2.81 27.96 0.91
N ALA A 244 2.26 27.57 2.05
CA ALA A 244 2.85 26.60 2.94
C ALA A 244 1.88 25.45 3.26
N TRP A 245 2.42 24.22 3.28
CA TRP A 245 1.68 23.02 3.61
C TRP A 245 2.40 22.24 4.70
N LEU A 246 1.65 21.76 5.67
CA LEU A 246 2.16 20.92 6.75
C LEU A 246 2.49 19.54 6.20
N LEU A 247 3.75 19.12 6.35
CA LEU A 247 4.19 17.77 6.01
C LEU A 247 4.23 16.86 7.23
N TRP A 248 4.75 17.39 8.33
CA TRP A 248 4.97 16.60 9.54
C TRP A 248 4.93 17.48 10.79
N ASP A 249 4.24 16.99 11.80
CA ASP A 249 4.21 17.58 13.14
C ASP A 249 4.79 16.54 14.12
N SER A 250 6.04 16.74 14.58
CA SER A 250 6.69 15.93 15.60
C SER A 250 6.53 16.57 16.99
N LYS A 251 7.09 15.92 18.00
CA LYS A 251 7.12 16.48 19.36
C LYS A 251 7.97 17.75 19.45
N ASP A 252 9.10 17.76 18.73
CA ASP A 252 10.13 18.78 18.86
C ASP A 252 10.16 19.76 17.68
N ALA A 253 9.61 19.39 16.53
CA ALA A 253 9.71 20.17 15.32
C ALA A 253 8.47 20.00 14.41
N ILE A 254 8.21 21.02 13.63
CA ILE A 254 7.16 21.03 12.60
C ILE A 254 7.84 21.25 11.25
N THR A 255 7.49 20.41 10.27
CA THR A 255 8.07 20.47 8.93
C THR A 255 7.00 20.89 7.93
N TYR A 256 7.32 21.92 7.14
CA TYR A 256 6.47 22.50 6.13
C TYR A 256 7.11 22.36 4.75
N PHE A 257 6.27 22.20 3.75
CA PHE A 257 6.60 22.45 2.37
C PHE A 257 6.19 23.89 2.01
N VAL A 258 7.11 24.65 1.47
CA VAL A 258 6.88 26.03 1.07
C VAL A 258 7.14 26.17 -0.42
N ARG A 259 6.23 26.87 -1.10
CA ARG A 259 6.34 27.20 -2.52
C ARG A 259 6.14 28.70 -2.69
N ASP A 260 7.09 29.34 -3.35
CA ASP A 260 7.00 30.76 -3.65
C ASP A 260 6.32 31.04 -5.00
N ALA A 261 6.11 32.33 -5.30
CA ALA A 261 5.50 32.78 -6.56
C ALA A 261 6.36 32.44 -7.80
N GLN A 262 7.65 32.16 -7.62
CA GLN A 262 8.61 31.78 -8.68
C GLN A 262 8.75 30.25 -8.81
N ASP A 263 7.87 29.47 -8.16
CA ASP A 263 7.92 28.00 -8.10
C ASP A 263 9.21 27.45 -7.45
N GLN A 264 9.86 28.24 -6.59
CA GLN A 264 10.91 27.68 -5.74
C GLN A 264 10.27 26.82 -4.64
N ARG A 265 10.79 25.64 -4.47
CA ARG A 265 10.25 24.60 -3.60
C ARG A 265 11.27 24.29 -2.52
N MET A 266 10.87 24.43 -1.28
CA MET A 266 11.73 24.16 -0.14
C MET A 266 10.97 23.44 0.97
N ILE A 267 11.71 22.66 1.75
CA ILE A 267 11.24 22.04 2.98
C ILE A 267 11.85 22.79 4.13
N VAL A 268 11.03 23.33 5.00
CA VAL A 268 11.45 24.11 6.18
C VAL A 268 11.03 23.37 7.42
N THR A 269 11.99 23.18 8.34
CA THR A 269 11.72 22.59 9.64
C THR A 269 11.95 23.64 10.72
N VAL A 270 10.95 23.88 11.54
CA VAL A 270 10.99 24.84 12.65
C VAL A 270 10.79 24.13 13.98
N PRO A 271 11.48 24.55 15.06
CA PRO A 271 11.26 24.00 16.39
C PRO A 271 9.82 24.25 16.86
N LYS A 272 9.22 23.27 17.51
CA LYS A 272 7.87 23.37 18.08
C LYS A 272 7.90 24.08 19.43
N ARG A 273 8.14 25.39 19.43
CA ARG A 273 8.05 26.23 20.62
C ARG A 273 6.73 27.01 20.55
N ASP A 274 5.73 26.61 21.36
CA ASP A 274 4.42 27.28 21.50
C ASP A 274 3.67 27.57 20.17
N THR A 275 4.00 26.81 19.14
CA THR A 275 3.49 27.02 17.77
C THR A 275 2.13 26.35 17.63
N LYS A 276 1.07 27.16 17.46
CA LYS A 276 -0.25 26.66 17.06
C LYS A 276 -0.32 26.65 15.54
N VAL A 277 -0.43 25.46 14.95
CA VAL A 277 -0.62 25.30 13.51
C VAL A 277 -2.10 25.52 13.18
N ARG A 278 -2.40 26.54 12.35
CA ARG A 278 -3.75 26.80 11.86
C ARG A 278 -3.89 26.27 10.44
N ILE A 279 -4.59 25.13 10.31
CA ILE A 279 -4.94 24.55 9.01
C ILE A 279 -6.13 25.32 8.44
N VAL A 280 -6.01 25.79 7.19
CA VAL A 280 -7.05 26.60 6.50
C VAL A 280 -7.80 25.76 5.47
N ALA A 281 -7.10 24.85 4.79
CA ALA A 281 -7.66 24.03 3.73
C ALA A 281 -6.84 22.74 3.59
N TYR A 282 -7.38 21.81 2.81
CA TYR A 282 -6.64 20.63 2.33
C TYR A 282 -6.53 20.72 0.81
N ASP A 283 -5.33 20.76 0.32
CA ASP A 283 -5.06 20.84 -1.12
C ASP A 283 -4.63 19.47 -1.67
N ASP A 284 -5.14 19.13 -2.86
CA ASP A 284 -4.70 17.95 -3.60
C ASP A 284 -3.21 18.10 -3.96
N ILE A 285 -2.44 17.02 -3.81
CA ILE A 285 -1.01 17.02 -4.14
C ILE A 285 -0.74 17.47 -5.57
N PHE A 286 -1.64 17.16 -6.51
CA PHE A 286 -1.54 17.61 -7.87
C PHE A 286 -1.59 19.16 -7.96
N CYS A 287 -2.47 19.80 -7.18
CA CYS A 287 -2.56 21.25 -7.07
C CYS A 287 -1.33 21.86 -6.42
N VAL A 288 -0.80 21.21 -5.41
CA VAL A 288 0.43 21.62 -4.72
C VAL A 288 1.63 21.59 -5.69
N LEU A 289 1.70 20.56 -6.54
CA LEU A 289 2.82 20.36 -7.47
C LEU A 289 2.74 21.27 -8.71
N PHE A 290 1.54 21.45 -9.28
CA PHE A 290 1.38 22.05 -10.63
C PHE A 290 0.56 23.35 -10.64
N GLY A 291 0.04 23.80 -9.49
CA GLY A 291 -0.68 25.06 -9.38
C GLY A 291 -2.02 25.14 -10.10
N GLY A 292 -2.58 23.99 -10.49
CA GLY A 292 -3.81 23.91 -11.27
C GLY A 292 -3.58 24.04 -12.78
N ASN A 293 -4.14 23.08 -13.51
CA ASN A 293 -4.19 23.13 -14.97
C ASN A 293 -5.67 23.27 -15.38
N GLN A 294 -5.96 23.70 -16.62
CA GLN A 294 -7.32 23.89 -17.12
C GLN A 294 -8.24 22.66 -16.96
N SER A 295 -7.67 21.45 -16.84
CA SER A 295 -8.40 20.21 -16.61
C SER A 295 -8.77 19.92 -15.13
N ARG A 296 -8.10 20.58 -14.16
CA ARG A 296 -8.38 20.52 -12.72
C ARG A 296 -8.16 21.90 -12.10
N PRO A 297 -9.22 22.70 -11.94
CA PRO A 297 -9.11 23.97 -11.23
C PRO A 297 -8.77 23.69 -9.77
N CYS A 298 -7.64 24.22 -9.31
CA CYS A 298 -7.29 24.18 -7.91
C CYS A 298 -8.05 25.28 -7.15
N PRO A 299 -8.60 24.99 -5.98
CA PRO A 299 -9.22 26.01 -5.14
C PRO A 299 -8.16 27.07 -4.80
N ARG A 300 -8.49 28.35 -5.06
CA ARG A 300 -7.67 29.52 -4.74
C ARG A 300 -7.70 29.83 -3.25
#